data_ac226dce948c203c6d0096f3d24bfdac
#
_entry.id   ac226dce948c203c6d0096f3d24bfdac
#
_cell.length_a   1.000
_cell.length_b   1.000
_cell.length_c   1.000
_cell.angle_alpha   90.00
_cell.angle_beta   90.00
_cell.angle_gamma   90.00
#
_symmetry.space_group_name_H-M   'P 1'
#
loop_
_entity.id
_entity.type
_entity.pdbx_description
1 polymer ?
#
loop_
_entity_poly.entity_id
_entity_poly.type
_entity_poly.pdbx_seq_one_letter_code
_entity_poly.pdbx_strand_id
1 'polypeptide(L)'
;MKKLLILAAAVFALGTSTVSADNDRPISVSELPEKAQQFIRQHFPNEKVSFAKMERELFDTTYEVIFTSSSKVEFLKNGDWKEVDCKYSTVPAAIIPQQIAQYVSQYYPDTSVVQIDRDKRDYEVKLTNGLELTYDLKFNLIDIDD
;
A
#
# COMPACT_ATOMS: atom_id res chain seq x y z
N MET A 1 -36.86 2.91 -38.09
CA MET A 1 -36.71 2.57 -37.45
C MET A 1 -35.58 2.18 -36.92
N LYS A 2 -35.25 1.74 -36.77
CA LYS A 2 -34.32 1.29 -36.31
C LYS A 2 -33.16 1.92 -36.20
N LYS A 3 -32.81 2.44 -36.64
CA LYS A 3 -31.78 2.96 -36.70
C LYS A 3 -31.29 3.58 -35.65
N LEU A 4 -31.78 4.08 -35.07
CA LEU A 4 -31.39 4.76 -34.11
C LEU A 4 -30.53 4.19 -33.26
N LEU A 5 -30.82 3.34 -32.79
CA LEU A 5 -30.10 2.80 -31.88
C LEU A 5 -28.76 2.83 -32.02
N ILE A 6 -28.29 2.71 -32.82
CA ILE A 6 -27.03 2.60 -33.02
C ILE A 6 -26.25 3.55 -32.43
N LEU A 7 -26.52 4.61 -32.55
CA LEU A 7 -25.79 5.51 -32.03
C LEU A 7 -25.48 5.44 -30.76
N ALA A 8 -26.20 5.11 -30.13
CA ALA A 8 -25.99 5.12 -28.78
C ALA A 8 -24.73 4.55 -28.47
N ALA A 9 -24.52 3.59 -28.96
CA ALA A 9 -23.37 2.93 -28.66
C ALA A 9 -22.22 3.75 -28.68
N ALA A 10 -22.11 4.31 -29.56
CA ALA A 10 -20.95 5.00 -29.69
C ALA A 10 -20.64 5.75 -28.57
N VAL A 11 -21.44 6.36 -28.16
CA VAL A 11 -21.18 7.14 -27.19
C VAL A 11 -20.51 6.61 -26.16
N PHE A 12 -21.02 5.81 -25.65
CA PHE A 12 -20.53 5.41 -24.57
C PHE A 12 -19.17 5.11 -24.52
N ALA A 13 -18.86 4.66 -25.29
CA ALA A 13 -17.61 4.23 -25.21
C ALA A 13 -16.71 5.22 -24.76
N LEU A 14 -16.74 6.04 -25.27
CA LEU A 14 -15.83 6.80 -25.04
C LEU A 14 -15.52 7.10 -23.92
N GLY A 15 -15.90 7.08 -23.55
CA GLY A 15 -15.52 7.34 -22.56
C GLY A 15 -14.73 7.41 -21.91
N THR A 16 -14.67 7.61 -21.69
CA THR A 16 -14.39 7.58 -20.73
C THR A 16 -13.41 7.19 -20.09
N SER A 17 -13.74 6.54 -19.64
CA SER A 17 -12.86 5.94 -18.94
C SER A 17 -11.54 6.27 -19.05
N THR A 18 -11.22 6.36 -19.93
CA THR A 18 -9.92 6.54 -20.11
C THR A 18 -9.31 7.48 -19.27
N VAL A 19 -9.88 8.39 -19.07
CA VAL A 19 -9.33 9.34 -18.28
C VAL A 19 -8.67 8.98 -17.08
N SER A 20 -9.27 8.27 -16.29
CA SER A 20 -8.68 8.04 -15.01
C SER A 20 -7.36 7.37 -15.06
N ALA A 21 -7.15 6.52 -15.95
CA ALA A 21 -5.92 5.79 -15.96
C ALA A 21 -4.71 6.66 -16.16
N ASP A 22 -4.91 7.82 -16.61
CA ASP A 22 -3.77 8.64 -16.94
C ASP A 22 -2.97 9.10 -15.76
N ASN A 23 -3.48 8.95 -14.58
CA ASN A 23 -2.77 9.43 -13.43
C ASN A 23 -1.74 8.42 -12.94
N ASP A 24 -1.83 7.17 -13.40
CA ASP A 24 -0.88 6.14 -13.00
C ASP A 24 0.08 5.87 -14.13
N ARG A 25 1.33 5.67 -13.78
CA ARG A 25 2.35 5.41 -14.79
C ARG A 25 3.27 4.28 -14.34
N PRO A 26 3.45 3.24 -15.14
CA PRO A 26 4.43 2.21 -14.78
C PRO A 26 5.82 2.82 -14.77
N ILE A 27 6.64 2.37 -13.84
CA ILE A 27 8.01 2.83 -13.73
C ILE A 27 8.91 1.63 -13.44
N SER A 28 10.22 1.82 -13.62
CA SER A 28 11.18 0.82 -13.18
C SER A 28 11.58 1.13 -11.74
N VAL A 29 12.16 0.16 -11.08
CA VAL A 29 12.59 0.34 -9.69
C VAL A 29 13.60 1.47 -9.58
N SER A 30 14.44 1.64 -10.60
CA SER A 30 15.46 2.69 -10.58
C SER A 30 14.88 4.10 -10.63
N GLU A 31 13.61 4.23 -10.97
CA GLU A 31 12.95 5.53 -10.97
C GLU A 31 12.34 5.88 -9.62
N LEU A 32 12.34 4.96 -8.67
CA LEU A 32 11.88 5.27 -7.32
C LEU A 32 12.86 6.21 -6.62
N PRO A 33 12.41 6.99 -5.66
CA PRO A 33 13.34 7.75 -4.82
C PRO A 33 14.36 6.82 -4.18
N GLU A 34 15.57 7.32 -4.01
CA GLU A 34 16.64 6.48 -3.47
C GLU A 34 16.28 5.87 -2.13
N LYS A 35 15.60 6.62 -1.29
CA LYS A 35 15.19 6.12 0.01
C LYS A 35 14.27 4.91 -0.10
N ALA A 36 13.37 4.92 -1.09
CA ALA A 36 12.49 3.79 -1.33
C ALA A 36 13.27 2.58 -1.83
N GLN A 37 14.23 2.81 -2.71
CA GLN A 37 15.07 1.71 -3.19
C GLN A 37 15.85 1.08 -2.06
N GLN A 38 16.39 1.89 -1.14
CA GLN A 38 17.11 1.39 0.01
C GLN A 38 16.20 0.57 0.92
N PHE A 39 14.97 1.03 1.12
CA PHE A 39 13.98 0.33 1.94
C PHE A 39 13.73 -1.08 1.37
N ILE A 40 13.56 -1.18 0.06
CA ILE A 40 13.33 -2.46 -0.58
C ILE A 40 14.54 -3.39 -0.39
N ARG A 41 15.73 -2.85 -0.60
CA ARG A 41 16.95 -3.67 -0.45
C ARG A 41 17.14 -4.15 0.99
N GLN A 42 16.75 -3.31 1.94
CA GLN A 42 16.94 -3.63 3.35
C GLN A 42 15.91 -4.62 3.88
N HIS A 43 14.65 -4.42 3.52
CA HIS A 43 13.55 -5.18 4.13
C HIS A 43 13.01 -6.31 3.25
N PHE A 44 13.25 -6.25 1.96
CA PHE A 44 12.75 -7.25 1.02
C PHE A 44 13.87 -7.73 0.08
N PRO A 45 15.03 -8.12 0.64
CA PRO A 45 16.19 -8.46 -0.20
C PRO A 45 15.98 -9.70 -1.07
N ASN A 46 15.07 -10.57 -0.68
CA ASN A 46 14.85 -11.81 -1.41
C ASN A 46 13.59 -11.78 -2.26
N GLU A 47 12.93 -10.64 -2.34
CA GLU A 47 11.71 -10.51 -3.12
C GLU A 47 12.04 -9.99 -4.51
N LYS A 48 11.24 -10.42 -5.47
CA LYS A 48 11.37 -9.95 -6.82
C LYS A 48 10.24 -8.99 -7.12
N VAL A 49 10.55 -7.85 -7.70
CA VAL A 49 9.53 -6.87 -8.08
C VAL A 49 8.80 -7.37 -9.31
N SER A 50 7.49 -7.45 -9.21
CA SER A 50 6.64 -7.79 -10.33
C SER A 50 6.27 -6.53 -11.10
N PHE A 51 6.04 -5.43 -10.39
CA PHE A 51 5.49 -4.25 -11.02
C PHE A 51 5.71 -3.06 -10.10
N ALA A 52 6.01 -1.91 -10.68
CA ALA A 52 6.09 -0.66 -9.93
C ALA A 52 5.39 0.43 -10.71
N LYS A 53 4.75 1.34 -10.00
CA LYS A 53 4.06 2.45 -10.66
C LYS A 53 4.14 3.71 -9.83
N MET A 54 4.01 4.83 -10.50
CA MET A 54 3.87 6.13 -9.87
C MET A 54 2.42 6.55 -10.02
N GLU A 55 1.80 6.97 -8.93
CA GLU A 55 0.46 7.51 -8.94
C GLU A 55 0.54 8.99 -8.68
N ARG A 56 -0.08 9.76 -9.53
CA ARG A 56 -0.03 11.19 -9.41
C ARG A 56 -1.42 11.72 -9.18
N GLU A 57 -1.58 12.39 -8.06
CA GLU A 57 -2.85 13.02 -7.78
C GLU A 57 -2.66 14.52 -7.78
N LEU A 58 -3.74 15.24 -7.57
CA LEU A 58 -3.73 16.66 -7.74
C LEU A 58 -2.60 17.36 -7.02
N PHE A 59 -2.36 17.03 -5.78
CA PHE A 59 -1.31 17.68 -5.00
C PHE A 59 -0.30 16.70 -4.46
N ASP A 60 -0.29 15.48 -4.95
CA ASP A 60 0.49 14.45 -4.30
C ASP A 60 1.00 13.44 -5.31
N THR A 61 2.09 12.79 -4.98
CA THR A 61 2.65 11.72 -5.78
C THR A 61 3.01 10.60 -4.84
N THR A 62 2.62 9.38 -5.17
CA THR A 62 3.01 8.20 -4.41
C THR A 62 3.53 7.16 -5.38
N TYR A 63 4.23 6.16 -4.83
CA TYR A 63 4.78 5.08 -5.63
C TYR A 63 4.33 3.76 -5.03
N GLU A 64 3.99 2.81 -5.87
CA GLU A 64 3.57 1.49 -5.40
C GLU A 64 4.47 0.44 -6.02
N VAL A 65 4.94 -0.49 -5.21
CA VAL A 65 5.77 -1.60 -5.68
C VAL A 65 5.07 -2.89 -5.28
N ILE A 66 4.83 -3.77 -6.24
CA ILE A 66 4.22 -5.06 -5.99
C ILE A 66 5.24 -6.13 -6.31
N PHE A 67 5.44 -7.06 -5.37
CA PHE A 67 6.39 -8.14 -5.54
C PHE A 67 5.69 -9.38 -6.10
N THR A 68 6.46 -10.33 -6.61
CA THR A 68 5.89 -11.54 -7.17
C THR A 68 5.16 -12.36 -6.12
N SER A 69 5.44 -12.15 -4.85
CA SER A 69 4.73 -12.80 -3.76
C SER A 69 3.35 -12.18 -3.49
N SER A 70 3.01 -11.13 -4.19
CA SER A 70 1.81 -10.31 -4.00
C SER A 70 1.92 -9.34 -2.81
N SER A 71 3.05 -9.29 -2.14
CA SER A 71 3.27 -8.23 -1.16
C SER A 71 3.41 -6.88 -1.87
N LYS A 72 3.04 -5.83 -1.19
CA LYS A 72 3.00 -4.50 -1.77
C LYS A 72 3.56 -3.48 -0.78
N VAL A 73 4.29 -2.52 -1.29
CA VAL A 73 4.76 -1.38 -0.49
C VAL A 73 4.41 -0.10 -1.23
N GLU A 74 3.87 0.85 -0.49
CA GLU A 74 3.55 2.15 -1.04
C GLU A 74 4.45 3.18 -0.38
N PHE A 75 4.99 4.11 -1.18
CA PHE A 75 5.91 5.14 -0.72
C PHE A 75 5.37 6.52 -1.03
N LEU A 76 5.71 7.47 -0.18
CA LEU A 76 5.43 8.88 -0.43
C LEU A 76 6.44 9.44 -1.43
N LYS A 77 6.18 10.64 -1.89
CA LYS A 77 7.05 11.29 -2.87
C LYS A 77 8.49 11.37 -2.41
N ASN A 78 8.73 11.55 -1.13
CA ASN A 78 10.08 11.65 -0.60
C ASN A 78 10.75 10.30 -0.36
N GLY A 79 10.05 9.20 -0.63
CA GLY A 79 10.62 7.86 -0.44
C GLY A 79 10.32 7.21 0.90
N ASP A 80 9.64 7.91 1.82
CA ASP A 80 9.22 7.27 3.07
C ASP A 80 8.12 6.28 2.78
N TRP A 81 8.12 5.13 3.48
CA TRP A 81 7.05 4.17 3.26
C TRP A 81 5.75 4.67 3.90
N LYS A 82 4.65 4.34 3.28
CA LYS A 82 3.33 4.71 3.76
C LYS A 82 2.52 3.47 4.11
N GLU A 83 2.66 2.42 3.34
CA GLU A 83 1.93 1.18 3.57
C GLU A 83 2.80 -0.01 3.21
N VAL A 84 2.76 -1.06 4.03
CA VAL A 84 3.39 -2.35 3.72
C VAL A 84 2.31 -3.41 3.91
N ASP A 85 1.95 -4.10 2.83
CA ASP A 85 0.89 -5.10 2.84
C ASP A 85 1.48 -6.43 2.39
N CYS A 86 1.70 -7.33 3.35
CA CYS A 86 2.25 -8.65 3.07
C CYS A 86 1.13 -9.68 3.14
N LYS A 87 0.21 -9.56 2.23
CA LYS A 87 -1.03 -10.30 2.20
C LYS A 87 -0.96 -11.77 2.59
N TYR A 88 0.04 -12.48 2.13
CA TYR A 88 0.16 -13.91 2.38
C TYR A 88 1.36 -14.25 3.25
N SER A 89 1.97 -13.25 3.86
CA SER A 89 3.11 -13.47 4.76
C SER A 89 3.05 -12.41 5.84
N THR A 90 4.16 -12.13 6.51
CA THR A 90 4.14 -11.15 7.60
C THR A 90 5.04 -9.97 7.27
N VAL A 91 4.69 -8.83 7.82
CA VAL A 91 5.50 -7.63 7.68
C VAL A 91 6.83 -7.85 8.39
N PRO A 92 7.96 -7.53 7.77
CA PRO A 92 9.26 -7.68 8.44
C PRO A 92 9.28 -6.94 9.78
N ALA A 93 9.78 -7.60 10.79
CA ALA A 93 9.73 -7.08 12.15
C ALA A 93 10.40 -5.71 12.29
N ALA A 94 11.45 -5.48 11.53
CA ALA A 94 12.17 -4.20 11.63
C ALA A 94 11.36 -3.00 11.16
N ILE A 95 10.27 -3.22 10.45
CA ILE A 95 9.41 -2.14 9.98
C ILE A 95 8.41 -1.73 11.08
N ILE A 96 8.06 -2.65 11.96
CA ILE A 96 7.01 -2.42 12.95
C ILE A 96 7.60 -1.70 14.16
N PRO A 97 7.02 -0.56 14.56
CA PRO A 97 7.47 0.10 15.79
C PRO A 97 7.46 -0.85 16.97
N GLN A 98 8.48 -0.76 17.81
CA GLN A 98 8.65 -1.71 18.89
C GLN A 98 7.46 -1.75 19.84
N GLN A 99 6.89 -0.61 20.15
CA GLN A 99 5.75 -0.54 21.07
C GLN A 99 4.54 -1.27 20.50
N ILE A 100 4.32 -1.18 19.21
CA ILE A 100 3.22 -1.88 18.55
C ILE A 100 3.50 -3.39 18.59
N ALA A 101 4.73 -3.78 18.25
CA ALA A 101 5.10 -5.19 18.25
C ALA A 101 4.93 -5.80 19.65
N GLN A 102 5.29 -5.06 20.68
CA GLN A 102 5.14 -5.53 22.05
C GLN A 102 3.68 -5.69 22.42
N TYR A 103 2.84 -4.75 22.04
CA TYR A 103 1.41 -4.84 22.33
C TYR A 103 0.82 -6.07 21.67
N VAL A 104 1.12 -6.28 20.39
CA VAL A 104 0.59 -7.44 19.67
C VAL A 104 1.08 -8.74 20.31
N SER A 105 2.34 -8.80 20.68
CA SER A 105 2.89 -9.99 21.30
C SER A 105 2.25 -10.29 22.65
N GLN A 106 1.89 -9.26 23.38
CA GLN A 106 1.31 -9.42 24.69
C GLN A 106 -0.17 -9.79 24.65
N TYR A 107 -0.94 -9.14 23.81
CA TYR A 107 -2.39 -9.29 23.80
C TYR A 107 -2.92 -10.20 22.70
N TYR A 108 -2.15 -10.43 21.64
CA TYR A 108 -2.56 -11.29 20.53
C TYR A 108 -1.39 -12.19 20.12
N PRO A 109 -0.89 -13.00 21.06
CA PRO A 109 0.36 -13.74 20.82
C PRO A 109 0.32 -14.75 19.68
N ASP A 110 -0.87 -15.19 19.30
CA ASP A 110 -0.97 -16.16 18.23
C ASP A 110 -1.17 -15.52 16.86
N THR A 111 -0.95 -14.23 16.75
CA THR A 111 -1.14 -13.51 15.51
C THR A 111 0.17 -12.90 15.03
N SER A 112 0.17 -12.49 13.77
CA SER A 112 1.28 -11.75 13.19
C SER A 112 0.70 -10.55 12.45
N VAL A 113 1.53 -9.53 12.28
CA VAL A 113 1.13 -8.33 11.54
C VAL A 113 1.29 -8.62 10.06
N VAL A 114 0.21 -8.50 9.29
CA VAL A 114 0.25 -8.73 7.85
C VAL A 114 0.20 -7.44 7.05
N GLN A 115 -0.17 -6.34 7.68
CA GLN A 115 -0.21 -5.04 7.01
C GLN A 115 0.02 -3.95 8.03
N ILE A 116 0.74 -2.91 7.63
CA ILE A 116 0.92 -1.73 8.46
C ILE A 116 0.84 -0.50 7.58
N ASP A 117 0.05 0.48 8.03
CA ASP A 117 -0.10 1.76 7.36
C ASP A 117 0.26 2.85 8.34
N ARG A 118 0.75 3.97 7.83
CA ARG A 118 0.99 5.14 8.68
C ARG A 118 0.72 6.41 7.90
N ASP A 119 0.23 7.42 8.60
CA ASP A 119 0.07 8.75 8.01
C ASP A 119 0.40 9.79 9.07
N LYS A 120 -0.04 11.02 8.87
CA LYS A 120 0.29 12.11 9.78
C LYS A 120 -0.42 12.01 11.11
N ARG A 121 -1.41 11.14 11.23
CA ARG A 121 -2.24 11.06 12.43
C ARG A 121 -2.04 9.79 13.22
N ASP A 122 -1.80 8.67 12.55
CA ASP A 122 -1.83 7.40 13.24
C ASP A 122 -1.07 6.31 12.50
N TYR A 123 -0.97 5.16 13.15
CA TYR A 123 -0.54 3.89 12.57
C TYR A 123 -1.71 2.94 12.64
N GLU A 124 -1.88 2.13 11.59
CA GLU A 124 -2.86 1.04 11.61
C GLU A 124 -2.15 -0.25 11.30
N VAL A 125 -2.43 -1.31 12.06
CA VAL A 125 -1.89 -2.63 11.76
C VAL A 125 -3.03 -3.61 11.62
N LYS A 126 -2.89 -4.53 10.66
CA LYS A 126 -3.83 -5.61 10.48
C LYS A 126 -3.17 -6.90 10.87
N LEU A 127 -3.87 -7.70 11.65
CA LEU A 127 -3.35 -8.97 12.16
C LEU A 127 -3.90 -10.15 11.37
N THR A 128 -3.27 -11.31 11.52
CA THR A 128 -3.70 -12.52 10.81
C THR A 128 -5.10 -12.96 11.18
N ASN A 129 -5.61 -12.55 12.33
CA ASN A 129 -6.97 -12.90 12.74
C ASN A 129 -8.01 -11.90 12.24
N GLY A 130 -7.62 -10.93 11.41
CA GLY A 130 -8.54 -9.97 10.83
C GLY A 130 -8.73 -8.69 11.63
N LEU A 131 -8.20 -8.62 12.85
CA LEU A 131 -8.33 -7.39 13.62
C LEU A 131 -7.46 -6.29 13.06
N GLU A 132 -7.95 -5.06 13.14
CA GLU A 132 -7.19 -3.87 12.80
C GLU A 132 -7.03 -3.05 14.05
N LEU A 133 -5.81 -2.69 14.38
CA LEU A 133 -5.49 -1.90 15.56
C LEU A 133 -4.98 -0.54 15.10
N THR A 134 -5.53 0.52 15.65
CA THR A 134 -5.09 1.89 15.32
C THR A 134 -4.40 2.50 16.53
N TYR A 135 -3.24 3.09 16.30
CA TYR A 135 -2.44 3.73 17.35
C TYR A 135 -2.18 5.18 16.96
N ASP A 136 -2.17 6.07 17.94
CA ASP A 136 -1.75 7.44 17.66
C ASP A 136 -0.23 7.48 17.45
N LEU A 137 0.33 8.64 17.18
CA LEU A 137 1.76 8.75 16.89
C LEU A 137 2.64 8.56 18.13
N LYS A 138 2.04 8.48 19.30
CA LYS A 138 2.76 8.15 20.53
C LYS A 138 2.58 6.68 20.89
N PHE A 139 2.00 5.92 19.97
CA PHE A 139 1.79 4.48 20.11
C PHE A 139 0.78 4.10 21.19
N ASN A 140 -0.17 4.99 21.46
CA ASN A 140 -1.32 4.64 22.30
C ASN A 140 -2.39 4.02 21.41
N LEU A 141 -2.95 2.88 21.85
CA LEU A 141 -4.01 2.26 21.09
C LEU A 141 -5.28 3.11 21.20
N ILE A 142 -5.87 3.46 20.08
CA ILE A 142 -7.06 4.31 20.07
C ILE A 142 -8.27 3.63 19.45
N ASP A 143 -8.10 2.53 18.74
CA ASP A 143 -9.24 1.83 18.15
C ASP A 143 -8.90 0.38 17.85
N ILE A 144 -9.89 -0.49 17.95
CA ILE A 144 -9.81 -1.90 17.52
C ILE A 144 -11.04 -2.16 16.67
N ASP A 145 -10.82 -2.67 15.47
CA ASP A 145 -11.90 -2.94 14.53
C ASP A 145 -11.73 -4.35 13.97
N ASP A 146 -12.84 -5.00 13.60
CA ASP A 146 -12.75 -6.33 13.00
C ASP A 146 -13.59 -6.52 11.74
#